data_3e22c2dd26f7d554a0f86cc13ab09c21
#
_entry.id   3e22c2dd26f7d554a0f86cc13ab09c21
#
_cell.length_a   1.000
_cell.length_b   1.000
_cell.length_c   1.000
_cell.angle_alpha   90.00
_cell.angle_beta   90.00
_cell.angle_gamma   90.00
#
_symmetry.space_group_name_H-M   'P 1'
#
loop_
_entity.id
_entity.type
_entity.pdbx_description
1 polymer ?
#
loop_
_entity_poly.entity_id
_entity_poly.type
_entity_poly.pdbx_seq_one_letter_code
_entity_poly.pdbx_strand_id
1 'polypeptide(L)'
;MRVDLRSDTVTQPTSEMLDAMLRAHTGDDVFGEDPTVNLLESMAAELFGMEAALYCPTGTMSNQIAIKVHTQPGDEVICDQSAHVYQYEGGGMAFNSGVQSRLLPGNRGRITAEQVAAAINPDDVHKAHTSLVCLENTSNRGGGSCYDLQEIQNIRTVCDNNHLSLHLDGARLFNAIVARNETPKQYGELFHSISVCLNKGLGCPIGSILLGSQAFIKRARRVRKVFGGGMRQAGFMAACGVYALKNNIIRLEQDHENAREIASNLIKTTFTAGILPVETNIIIFEIQPPYHAAQVAAAFKEKNILVIPISPTHVRMVLHLDITAGMVDYVIDTILNLQI
;
A
#
# COMPACT_ATOMS: atom_id res chain seq x y z
N MET A 1 13.09 -21.96 14.98
CA MET A 1 11.89 -21.22 14.59
C MET A 1 12.21 -20.50 13.28
N ARG A 2 11.27 -20.38 12.34
CA ARG A 2 11.47 -19.57 11.12
C ARG A 2 10.61 -18.31 11.22
N VAL A 3 11.20 -17.14 11.02
CA VAL A 3 10.52 -15.84 11.07
C VAL A 3 10.74 -15.13 9.75
N ASP A 4 9.67 -14.79 9.02
CA ASP A 4 9.76 -14.15 7.72
C ASP A 4 9.32 -12.67 7.81
N LEU A 5 10.27 -11.77 7.91
CA LEU A 5 10.07 -10.32 7.98
C LEU A 5 10.35 -9.60 6.65
N ARG A 6 10.34 -10.32 5.53
CA ARG A 6 10.64 -9.71 4.22
C ARG A 6 9.57 -8.76 3.75
N SER A 7 8.30 -9.12 3.95
CA SER A 7 7.14 -8.34 3.50
C SER A 7 5.85 -8.89 4.11
N ASP A 8 4.88 -8.04 4.36
CA ASP A 8 3.52 -8.43 4.71
C ASP A 8 2.76 -9.13 3.56
N THR A 9 3.32 -9.15 2.36
CA THR A 9 2.79 -9.93 1.23
C THR A 9 3.01 -11.44 1.36
N VAL A 10 3.80 -11.90 2.34
CA VAL A 10 3.98 -13.33 2.64
C VAL A 10 2.96 -13.86 3.64
N THR A 11 2.13 -12.98 4.22
CA THR A 11 1.08 -13.32 5.19
C THR A 11 0.17 -14.41 4.64
N GLN A 12 -0.11 -15.41 5.49
CA GLN A 12 -1.03 -16.48 5.15
C GLN A 12 -2.43 -16.18 5.71
N PRO A 13 -3.51 -16.59 5.01
CA PRO A 13 -4.86 -16.44 5.54
C PRO A 13 -5.06 -17.30 6.81
N THR A 14 -5.79 -16.77 7.78
CA THR A 14 -6.13 -17.51 9.00
C THR A 14 -7.13 -18.64 8.71
N SER A 15 -7.28 -19.60 9.65
CA SER A 15 -8.28 -20.67 9.54
C SER A 15 -9.69 -20.13 9.38
N GLU A 16 -10.04 -19.09 10.14
CA GLU A 16 -11.36 -18.45 10.08
C GLU A 16 -11.61 -17.76 8.73
N MET A 17 -10.55 -17.17 8.14
CA MET A 17 -10.61 -16.58 6.81
C MET A 17 -10.80 -17.67 5.73
N LEU A 18 -10.11 -18.81 5.85
CA LEU A 18 -10.29 -19.97 4.98
C LEU A 18 -11.70 -20.57 5.11
N ASP A 19 -12.23 -20.65 6.33
CA ASP A 19 -13.61 -21.09 6.57
C ASP A 19 -14.63 -20.14 5.94
N ALA A 20 -14.42 -18.82 6.02
CA ALA A 20 -15.24 -17.83 5.35
C ALA A 20 -15.21 -18.02 3.82
N MET A 21 -14.03 -18.28 3.27
CA MET A 21 -13.85 -18.57 1.84
C MET A 21 -14.65 -19.82 1.41
N LEU A 22 -14.54 -20.91 2.16
CA LEU A 22 -15.23 -22.18 1.83
C LEU A 22 -16.76 -22.08 1.90
N ARG A 23 -17.29 -21.18 2.73
CA ARG A 23 -18.73 -20.95 2.90
C ARG A 23 -19.28 -19.82 2.04
N ALA A 24 -18.46 -19.21 1.17
CA ALA A 24 -18.87 -18.09 0.36
C ALA A 24 -19.97 -18.46 -0.65
N HIS A 25 -20.99 -17.64 -0.74
CA HIS A 25 -21.95 -17.68 -1.83
C HIS A 25 -21.37 -16.97 -3.03
N THR A 26 -21.31 -17.63 -4.18
CA THR A 26 -20.67 -17.09 -5.38
C THR A 26 -21.64 -16.99 -6.55
N GLY A 27 -21.34 -16.14 -7.51
CA GLY A 27 -22.00 -15.97 -8.78
C GLY A 27 -21.01 -15.45 -9.81
N ASP A 28 -21.47 -15.00 -10.97
CA ASP A 28 -20.59 -14.43 -11.97
C ASP A 28 -20.37 -12.92 -11.72
N ASP A 29 -19.16 -12.53 -11.26
CA ASP A 29 -18.77 -11.13 -11.03
C ASP A 29 -18.88 -10.25 -12.28
N VAL A 30 -18.64 -10.82 -13.48
CA VAL A 30 -18.71 -10.06 -14.73
C VAL A 30 -20.15 -9.65 -15.05
N PHE A 31 -21.12 -10.47 -14.65
CA PHE A 31 -22.55 -10.13 -14.74
C PHE A 31 -23.07 -9.33 -13.54
N GLY A 32 -22.22 -9.12 -12.51
CA GLY A 32 -22.63 -8.46 -11.27
C GLY A 32 -23.49 -9.34 -10.36
N GLU A 33 -23.44 -10.67 -10.55
CA GLU A 33 -24.29 -11.64 -9.86
C GLU A 33 -23.59 -12.34 -8.69
N ASP A 34 -22.30 -12.05 -8.43
CA ASP A 34 -21.58 -12.60 -7.26
C ASP A 34 -21.95 -11.84 -5.99
N PRO A 35 -22.77 -12.43 -5.08
CA PRO A 35 -23.26 -11.71 -3.92
C PRO A 35 -22.16 -11.37 -2.91
N THR A 36 -21.10 -12.17 -2.83
CA THR A 36 -19.99 -11.91 -1.89
C THR A 36 -19.07 -10.82 -2.41
N VAL A 37 -18.83 -10.72 -3.72
CA VAL A 37 -18.12 -9.58 -4.32
C VAL A 37 -18.93 -8.29 -4.12
N ASN A 38 -20.24 -8.33 -4.41
CA ASN A 38 -21.12 -7.19 -4.24
C ASN A 38 -21.15 -6.70 -2.77
N LEU A 39 -21.16 -7.63 -1.81
CA LEU A 39 -21.09 -7.31 -0.39
C LEU A 39 -19.76 -6.64 -0.03
N LEU A 40 -18.62 -7.17 -0.49
CA LEU A 40 -17.31 -6.59 -0.24
C LEU A 40 -17.18 -5.17 -0.82
N GLU A 41 -17.62 -4.98 -2.09
CA GLU A 41 -17.62 -3.67 -2.75
C GLU A 41 -18.50 -2.66 -1.99
N SER A 42 -19.70 -3.06 -1.57
CA SER A 42 -20.61 -2.21 -0.79
C SER A 42 -20.04 -1.84 0.58
N MET A 43 -19.51 -2.82 1.31
CA MET A 43 -18.91 -2.59 2.63
C MET A 43 -17.70 -1.63 2.55
N ALA A 44 -16.85 -1.79 1.55
CA ALA A 44 -15.71 -0.90 1.37
C ALA A 44 -16.15 0.53 1.00
N ALA A 45 -17.12 0.69 0.10
CA ALA A 45 -17.69 1.98 -0.27
C ALA A 45 -18.28 2.69 0.95
N GLU A 46 -19.08 1.99 1.76
CA GLU A 46 -19.67 2.53 3.00
C GLU A 46 -18.60 2.92 4.02
N LEU A 47 -17.59 2.08 4.22
CA LEU A 47 -16.49 2.31 5.17
C LEU A 47 -15.73 3.60 4.85
N PHE A 48 -15.49 3.89 3.57
CA PHE A 48 -14.82 5.09 3.11
C PHE A 48 -15.76 6.27 2.83
N GLY A 49 -17.08 6.08 2.91
CA GLY A 49 -18.06 7.11 2.54
C GLY A 49 -18.00 7.49 1.05
N MET A 50 -17.56 6.58 0.19
CA MET A 50 -17.50 6.77 -1.25
C MET A 50 -18.69 6.10 -1.95
N GLU A 51 -19.02 6.54 -3.17
CA GLU A 51 -20.23 6.08 -3.87
C GLU A 51 -20.17 4.62 -4.33
N ALA A 52 -18.98 4.11 -4.68
CA ALA A 52 -18.82 2.77 -5.22
C ALA A 52 -17.40 2.22 -5.04
N ALA A 53 -17.28 0.90 -5.18
CA ALA A 53 -16.01 0.20 -5.16
C ALA A 53 -15.93 -0.85 -6.27
N LEU A 54 -14.72 -1.33 -6.54
CA LEU A 54 -14.42 -2.38 -7.50
C LEU A 54 -13.37 -3.33 -6.93
N TYR A 55 -13.73 -4.59 -6.79
CA TYR A 55 -12.79 -5.64 -6.41
C TYR A 55 -11.83 -5.99 -7.54
N CYS A 56 -10.55 -5.99 -7.28
CA CYS A 56 -9.46 -6.28 -8.22
C CYS A 56 -8.57 -7.41 -7.70
N PRO A 57 -7.95 -8.22 -8.59
CA PRO A 57 -7.02 -9.28 -8.19
C PRO A 57 -5.79 -8.78 -7.42
N THR A 58 -5.26 -7.60 -7.78
CA THR A 58 -4.01 -7.06 -7.23
C THR A 58 -4.06 -5.54 -7.05
N GLY A 59 -3.23 -5.01 -6.14
CA GLY A 59 -3.03 -3.57 -5.96
C GLY A 59 -2.46 -2.89 -7.20
N THR A 60 -1.53 -3.54 -7.90
CA THR A 60 -1.00 -3.04 -9.17
C THR A 60 -2.13 -2.82 -10.19
N MET A 61 -3.03 -3.78 -10.33
CA MET A 61 -4.16 -3.64 -11.26
C MET A 61 -5.07 -2.49 -10.85
N SER A 62 -5.42 -2.34 -9.58
CA SER A 62 -6.29 -1.25 -9.11
C SER A 62 -5.65 0.13 -9.33
N ASN A 63 -4.35 0.30 -9.08
CA ASN A 63 -3.62 1.53 -9.37
C ASN A 63 -3.58 1.83 -10.88
N GLN A 64 -3.24 0.82 -11.70
CA GLN A 64 -3.18 1.00 -13.15
C GLN A 64 -4.54 1.32 -13.76
N ILE A 65 -5.64 0.74 -13.23
CA ILE A 65 -7.00 1.10 -13.59
C ILE A 65 -7.29 2.57 -13.23
N ALA A 66 -6.94 3.00 -12.02
CA ALA A 66 -7.17 4.37 -11.57
C ALA A 66 -6.45 5.38 -12.46
N ILE A 67 -5.16 5.17 -12.71
CA ILE A 67 -4.36 6.02 -13.60
C ILE A 67 -5.00 6.08 -15.00
N LYS A 68 -5.32 4.92 -15.58
CA LYS A 68 -5.95 4.84 -16.91
C LYS A 68 -7.29 5.56 -17.01
N VAL A 69 -8.09 5.54 -15.94
CA VAL A 69 -9.42 6.19 -15.94
C VAL A 69 -9.31 7.71 -15.74
N HIS A 70 -8.29 8.18 -15.02
CA HIS A 70 -8.07 9.62 -14.74
C HIS A 70 -7.29 10.35 -15.83
N THR A 71 -6.66 9.62 -16.77
CA THR A 71 -5.73 10.22 -17.73
C THR A 71 -6.05 9.85 -19.17
N GLN A 72 -5.45 10.60 -20.11
CA GLN A 72 -5.39 10.28 -21.53
C GLN A 72 -3.91 10.07 -21.94
N PRO A 73 -3.65 9.33 -23.05
CA PRO A 73 -2.29 9.24 -23.58
C PRO A 73 -1.70 10.64 -23.87
N GLY A 74 -0.47 10.85 -23.38
CA GLY A 74 0.21 12.15 -23.47
C GLY A 74 0.05 13.05 -22.25
N ASP A 75 -0.84 12.71 -21.31
CA ASP A 75 -0.97 13.41 -20.03
C ASP A 75 0.25 13.18 -19.12
N GLU A 76 0.40 14.05 -18.14
CA GLU A 76 1.42 13.94 -17.09
C GLU A 76 0.79 13.61 -15.74
N VAL A 77 1.45 12.69 -15.00
CA VAL A 77 1.08 12.27 -13.66
C VAL A 77 2.18 12.65 -12.67
N ILE A 78 1.84 13.43 -11.65
CA ILE A 78 2.74 13.81 -10.55
C ILE A 78 2.72 12.73 -9.48
N CYS A 79 3.91 12.27 -9.04
CA CYS A 79 4.06 11.38 -7.89
C CYS A 79 5.44 11.53 -7.23
N ASP A 80 5.61 10.96 -6.05
CA ASP A 80 6.95 10.84 -5.43
C ASP A 80 7.85 9.93 -6.27
N GLN A 81 9.15 10.26 -6.34
CA GLN A 81 10.15 9.49 -7.10
C GLN A 81 10.31 8.04 -6.62
N SER A 82 9.93 7.74 -5.37
CA SER A 82 9.98 6.39 -4.78
C SER A 82 8.60 5.70 -4.78
N ALA A 83 7.56 6.33 -5.30
CA ALA A 83 6.19 5.81 -5.31
C ALA A 83 6.12 4.44 -6.02
N HIS A 84 5.29 3.54 -5.47
CA HIS A 84 5.11 2.17 -5.98
C HIS A 84 4.61 2.18 -7.43
N VAL A 85 3.66 3.04 -7.76
CA VAL A 85 3.07 3.16 -9.10
C VAL A 85 4.12 3.47 -10.19
N TYR A 86 5.22 4.12 -9.80
CA TYR A 86 6.33 4.42 -10.71
C TYR A 86 7.41 3.33 -10.69
N GLN A 87 7.87 2.91 -9.48
CA GLN A 87 9.05 2.08 -9.32
C GLN A 87 8.80 0.57 -9.48
N TYR A 88 7.59 0.09 -9.12
CA TYR A 88 7.35 -1.33 -8.88
C TYR A 88 6.17 -1.92 -9.64
N GLU A 89 5.62 -1.19 -10.63
CA GLU A 89 4.50 -1.68 -11.45
C GLU A 89 4.88 -1.92 -12.92
N GLY A 90 6.14 -2.30 -13.17
CA GLY A 90 6.62 -2.77 -14.46
C GLY A 90 6.53 -1.73 -15.59
N GLY A 91 6.61 -0.43 -15.28
CA GLY A 91 6.42 0.64 -16.25
C GLY A 91 4.96 0.81 -16.67
N GLY A 92 4.02 0.32 -15.84
CA GLY A 92 2.59 0.26 -16.14
C GLY A 92 1.96 1.61 -16.48
N MET A 93 2.40 2.70 -15.88
CA MET A 93 1.93 4.06 -16.19
C MET A 93 2.10 4.39 -17.68
N ALA A 94 3.29 4.15 -18.22
CA ALA A 94 3.58 4.37 -19.63
C ALA A 94 2.90 3.30 -20.52
N PHE A 95 3.01 2.02 -20.15
CA PHE A 95 2.51 0.90 -20.96
C PHE A 95 0.98 0.90 -21.07
N ASN A 96 0.27 1.04 -19.95
CA ASN A 96 -1.19 0.95 -19.91
C ASN A 96 -1.89 2.27 -20.26
N SER A 97 -1.33 3.40 -19.82
CA SER A 97 -2.00 4.70 -19.92
C SER A 97 -1.37 5.65 -20.93
N GLY A 98 -0.12 5.40 -21.31
CA GLY A 98 0.61 6.28 -22.24
C GLY A 98 0.95 7.64 -21.63
N VAL A 99 1.09 7.69 -20.29
CA VAL A 99 1.34 8.95 -19.57
C VAL A 99 2.82 9.17 -19.31
N GLN A 100 3.20 10.43 -19.17
CA GLN A 100 4.49 10.87 -18.66
C GLN A 100 4.46 10.98 -17.14
N SER A 101 5.55 10.58 -16.45
CA SER A 101 5.65 10.73 -15.00
C SER A 101 6.43 11.99 -14.64
N ARG A 102 5.87 12.83 -13.77
CA ARG A 102 6.53 13.95 -13.11
C ARG A 102 6.93 13.55 -11.70
N LEU A 103 8.21 13.30 -11.49
CA LEU A 103 8.74 12.79 -10.22
C LEU A 103 9.17 13.91 -9.30
N LEU A 104 8.72 13.88 -8.06
CA LEU A 104 9.08 14.85 -7.04
C LEU A 104 9.91 14.20 -5.92
N PRO A 105 10.93 14.88 -5.39
CA PRO A 105 11.73 14.39 -4.26
C PRO A 105 10.99 14.69 -2.94
N GLY A 106 10.13 13.78 -2.52
CA GLY A 106 9.41 13.89 -1.26
C GLY A 106 10.25 13.49 -0.04
N ASN A 107 9.83 13.93 1.13
CA ASN A 107 10.43 13.50 2.39
C ASN A 107 9.87 12.15 2.80
N ARG A 108 10.66 11.09 2.70
CA ARG A 108 10.22 9.72 2.98
C ARG A 108 8.97 9.32 2.18
N GLY A 109 8.95 9.68 0.87
CA GLY A 109 7.86 9.38 -0.04
C GLY A 109 6.65 10.32 0.06
N ARG A 110 6.74 11.40 0.87
CA ARG A 110 5.66 12.39 1.05
C ARG A 110 6.04 13.67 0.32
N ILE A 111 5.28 14.02 -0.69
CA ILE A 111 5.38 15.30 -1.41
C ILE A 111 4.47 16.35 -0.76
N THR A 112 4.73 17.63 -0.99
CA THR A 112 3.95 18.73 -0.41
C THR A 112 3.07 19.43 -1.44
N ALA A 113 2.06 20.16 -0.95
CA ALA A 113 1.19 20.98 -1.80
C ALA A 113 1.98 22.02 -2.59
N GLU A 114 3.02 22.62 -2.00
CA GLU A 114 3.91 23.56 -2.68
C GLU A 114 4.67 22.88 -3.84
N GLN A 115 5.22 21.68 -3.59
CA GLN A 115 5.89 20.90 -4.64
C GLN A 115 4.94 20.53 -5.77
N VAL A 116 3.72 20.10 -5.45
CA VAL A 116 2.69 19.79 -6.45
C VAL A 116 2.35 21.03 -7.27
N ALA A 117 2.05 22.16 -6.63
CA ALA A 117 1.71 23.41 -7.31
C ALA A 117 2.82 23.88 -8.28
N ALA A 118 4.08 23.79 -7.83
CA ALA A 118 5.24 24.16 -8.66
C ALA A 118 5.49 23.19 -9.83
N ALA A 119 4.96 21.96 -9.76
CA ALA A 119 5.17 20.94 -10.78
C ALA A 119 4.09 20.93 -11.88
N ILE A 120 2.96 21.61 -11.68
CA ILE A 120 1.88 21.68 -12.65
C ILE A 120 2.37 22.44 -13.89
N ASN A 121 2.24 21.84 -15.06
CA ASN A 121 2.58 22.47 -16.32
C ASN A 121 1.57 23.58 -16.66
N PRO A 122 2.03 24.73 -17.19
CA PRO A 122 1.12 25.74 -17.74
C PRO A 122 0.40 25.20 -18.99
N ASP A 123 -0.69 25.84 -19.37
CA ASP A 123 -1.37 25.59 -20.66
C ASP A 123 -0.48 26.09 -21.82
N ASP A 124 0.41 25.21 -22.29
CA ASP A 124 1.42 25.47 -23.32
C ASP A 124 1.52 24.22 -24.20
N VAL A 125 1.40 24.42 -25.52
CA VAL A 125 1.45 23.36 -26.54
C VAL A 125 2.74 22.49 -26.50
N HIS A 126 3.82 23.01 -25.89
CA HIS A 126 5.08 22.30 -25.73
C HIS A 126 5.12 21.41 -24.46
N LYS A 127 4.09 21.46 -23.62
CA LYS A 127 4.03 20.76 -22.33
C LYS A 127 2.97 19.67 -22.34
N ALA A 128 3.24 18.56 -21.64
CA ALA A 128 2.22 17.59 -21.35
C ALA A 128 1.16 18.20 -20.42
N HIS A 129 -0.11 17.87 -20.64
CA HIS A 129 -1.19 18.30 -19.73
C HIS A 129 -1.08 17.54 -18.41
N THR A 130 -0.86 18.23 -17.30
CA THR A 130 -0.88 17.63 -15.97
C THR A 130 -2.33 17.31 -15.62
N SER A 131 -2.66 16.04 -15.33
CA SER A 131 -4.04 15.58 -15.11
C SER A 131 -4.28 14.87 -13.79
N LEU A 132 -3.22 14.30 -13.18
CA LEU A 132 -3.34 13.44 -12.01
C LEU A 132 -2.18 13.66 -11.04
N VAL A 133 -2.50 13.66 -9.74
CA VAL A 133 -1.55 13.48 -8.65
C VAL A 133 -1.78 12.13 -7.99
N CYS A 134 -0.72 11.32 -7.83
CA CYS A 134 -0.75 10.07 -7.11
C CYS A 134 0.05 10.18 -5.81
N LEU A 135 -0.60 9.94 -4.67
CA LEU A 135 0.04 9.80 -3.36
C LEU A 135 0.10 8.33 -2.96
N GLU A 136 1.05 7.98 -2.08
CA GLU A 136 1.17 6.64 -1.49
C GLU A 136 1.13 6.75 0.04
N ASN A 137 0.18 6.08 0.69
CA ASN A 137 0.05 6.05 2.15
C ASN A 137 -0.29 4.62 2.64
N THR A 138 0.53 4.02 3.53
CA THR A 138 1.83 4.48 4.00
C THR A 138 2.89 4.29 2.93
N SER A 139 3.92 5.16 2.90
CA SER A 139 5.00 5.02 1.92
C SER A 139 5.90 3.81 2.23
N ASN A 140 5.95 2.85 1.32
CA ASN A 140 6.75 1.64 1.46
C ASN A 140 8.27 1.93 1.57
N ARG A 141 8.79 2.76 0.66
CA ARG A 141 10.23 3.13 0.65
C ARG A 141 10.56 4.19 1.68
N GLY A 142 9.54 4.90 2.18
CA GLY A 142 9.65 5.83 3.30
C GLY A 142 9.68 5.18 4.68
N GLY A 143 9.69 3.83 4.76
CA GLY A 143 9.69 3.10 6.04
C GLY A 143 8.33 3.12 6.72
N GLY A 144 7.25 3.01 5.95
CA GLY A 144 5.89 3.04 6.48
C GLY A 144 5.46 4.41 6.97
N SER A 145 6.05 5.50 6.45
CA SER A 145 5.70 6.87 6.82
C SER A 145 4.26 7.21 6.45
N CYS A 146 3.58 7.94 7.33
CA CYS A 146 2.21 8.38 7.15
C CYS A 146 2.17 9.86 6.73
N TYR A 147 1.31 10.20 5.78
CA TYR A 147 0.97 11.59 5.52
C TYR A 147 0.23 12.21 6.70
N ASP A 148 0.38 13.51 6.85
CA ASP A 148 -0.52 14.32 7.67
C ASP A 148 -1.79 14.64 6.86
N LEU A 149 -2.97 14.48 7.47
CA LEU A 149 -4.25 14.76 6.79
C LEU A 149 -4.37 16.21 6.33
N GLN A 150 -3.80 17.16 7.08
CA GLN A 150 -3.82 18.57 6.68
C GLN A 150 -3.00 18.79 5.41
N GLU A 151 -1.85 18.10 5.25
CA GLU A 151 -1.07 18.19 4.02
C GLU A 151 -1.79 17.55 2.84
N ILE A 152 -2.48 16.42 3.04
CA ILE A 152 -3.35 15.85 2.00
C ILE A 152 -4.45 16.83 1.60
N GLN A 153 -5.08 17.52 2.57
CA GLN A 153 -6.09 18.54 2.31
C GLN A 153 -5.53 19.72 1.50
N ASN A 154 -4.30 20.14 1.81
CA ASN A 154 -3.61 21.20 1.07
C ASN A 154 -3.36 20.76 -0.40
N ILE A 155 -2.86 19.52 -0.60
CA ILE A 155 -2.67 18.94 -1.94
C ILE A 155 -4.01 18.83 -2.67
N ARG A 156 -5.07 18.38 -1.99
CA ARG A 156 -6.42 18.32 -2.56
C ARG A 156 -6.87 19.69 -3.06
N THR A 157 -6.67 20.74 -2.26
CA THR A 157 -7.00 22.11 -2.65
C THR A 157 -6.25 22.57 -3.91
N VAL A 158 -4.94 22.22 -4.01
CA VAL A 158 -4.17 22.50 -5.22
C VAL A 158 -4.74 21.75 -6.42
N CYS A 159 -5.11 20.48 -6.25
CA CYS A 159 -5.70 19.69 -7.32
C CYS A 159 -7.04 20.29 -7.80
N ASP A 160 -7.93 20.64 -6.88
CA ASP A 160 -9.25 21.20 -7.20
C ASP A 160 -9.12 22.53 -7.96
N ASN A 161 -8.22 23.42 -7.51
CA ASN A 161 -7.98 24.72 -8.14
C ASN A 161 -7.40 24.61 -9.56
N ASN A 162 -6.77 23.48 -9.90
CA ASN A 162 -6.14 23.22 -11.19
C ASN A 162 -6.84 22.10 -12.00
N HIS A 163 -8.02 21.66 -11.57
CA HIS A 163 -8.81 20.61 -12.23
C HIS A 163 -8.07 19.24 -12.36
N LEU A 164 -7.16 18.95 -11.43
CA LEU A 164 -6.43 17.68 -11.39
C LEU A 164 -7.22 16.65 -10.59
N SER A 165 -7.12 15.39 -10.99
CA SER A 165 -7.56 14.28 -10.16
C SER A 165 -6.52 13.99 -9.06
N LEU A 166 -6.97 13.46 -7.90
CA LEU A 166 -6.12 13.01 -6.81
C LEU A 166 -6.41 11.55 -6.52
N HIS A 167 -5.42 10.67 -6.72
CA HIS A 167 -5.48 9.24 -6.46
C HIS A 167 -4.59 8.86 -5.28
N LEU A 168 -5.05 7.93 -4.44
CA LEU A 168 -4.28 7.34 -3.37
C LEU A 168 -3.94 5.88 -3.66
N ASP A 169 -2.65 5.58 -3.80
CA ASP A 169 -2.16 4.24 -3.55
C ASP A 169 -2.17 3.98 -2.04
N GLY A 170 -3.25 3.38 -1.58
CA GLY A 170 -3.50 3.04 -0.19
C GLY A 170 -3.14 1.59 0.12
N ALA A 171 -2.09 1.05 -0.49
CA ALA A 171 -1.69 -0.35 -0.30
C ALA A 171 -1.54 -0.76 1.16
N ARG A 172 -1.22 0.21 2.05
CA ARG A 172 -1.19 0.03 3.52
C ARG A 172 -1.96 1.14 4.24
N LEU A 173 -3.02 1.64 3.64
CA LEU A 173 -3.79 2.75 4.21
C LEU A 173 -4.36 2.44 5.60
N PHE A 174 -4.81 1.21 5.84
CA PHE A 174 -5.29 0.84 7.17
C PHE A 174 -4.19 0.89 8.25
N ASN A 175 -2.93 0.70 7.89
CA ASN A 175 -1.82 0.95 8.83
C ASN A 175 -1.72 2.43 9.20
N ALA A 176 -1.87 3.35 8.22
CA ALA A 176 -1.88 4.80 8.51
C ALA A 176 -3.07 5.17 9.40
N ILE A 177 -4.27 4.71 9.06
CA ILE A 177 -5.52 4.96 9.78
C ILE A 177 -5.39 4.54 11.26
N VAL A 178 -4.90 3.33 11.51
CA VAL A 178 -4.70 2.82 12.89
C VAL A 178 -3.60 3.62 13.61
N ALA A 179 -2.46 3.86 12.96
CA ALA A 179 -1.34 4.56 13.58
C ALA A 179 -1.64 6.02 13.95
N ARG A 180 -2.50 6.67 13.16
CA ARG A 180 -2.88 8.09 13.34
C ARG A 180 -4.21 8.28 14.05
N ASN A 181 -4.91 7.19 14.39
CA ASN A 181 -6.26 7.23 14.96
C ASN A 181 -7.23 8.06 14.08
N GLU A 182 -7.14 7.86 12.77
CA GLU A 182 -7.95 8.50 11.75
C GLU A 182 -9.08 7.56 11.28
N THR A 183 -9.97 8.05 10.43
CA THR A 183 -11.07 7.26 9.90
C THR A 183 -10.98 7.09 8.38
N PRO A 184 -11.44 5.95 7.81
CA PRO A 184 -11.49 5.78 6.36
C PRO A 184 -12.28 6.88 5.64
N LYS A 185 -13.35 7.40 6.25
CA LYS A 185 -14.20 8.48 5.68
C LYS A 185 -13.43 9.76 5.43
N GLN A 186 -12.51 10.14 6.33
CA GLN A 186 -11.65 11.31 6.13
C GLN A 186 -10.84 11.20 4.84
N TYR A 187 -10.36 9.99 4.52
CA TYR A 187 -9.67 9.75 3.24
C TYR A 187 -10.62 9.74 2.05
N GLY A 188 -11.81 9.14 2.18
CA GLY A 188 -12.81 9.14 1.12
C GLY A 188 -13.25 10.53 0.69
N GLU A 189 -13.29 11.49 1.63
CA GLU A 189 -13.61 12.90 1.35
C GLU A 189 -12.49 13.65 0.59
N LEU A 190 -11.23 13.21 0.77
CA LEU A 190 -10.06 13.89 0.23
C LEU A 190 -9.65 13.42 -1.17
N PHE A 191 -9.98 12.20 -1.55
CA PHE A 191 -9.51 11.59 -2.80
C PHE A 191 -10.61 11.37 -3.83
N HIS A 192 -10.27 11.51 -5.10
CA HIS A 192 -11.17 11.14 -6.21
C HIS A 192 -11.23 9.63 -6.40
N SER A 193 -10.13 8.92 -6.07
CA SER A 193 -10.07 7.46 -6.05
C SER A 193 -9.02 6.96 -5.06
N ILE A 194 -9.29 5.80 -4.46
CA ILE A 194 -8.41 5.14 -3.50
C ILE A 194 -8.27 3.68 -3.88
N SER A 195 -7.04 3.17 -3.92
CA SER A 195 -6.72 1.75 -4.02
C SER A 195 -6.33 1.23 -2.63
N VAL A 196 -6.90 0.11 -2.18
CA VAL A 196 -6.61 -0.50 -0.88
C VAL A 196 -6.27 -1.97 -1.06
N CYS A 197 -5.06 -2.40 -0.66
CA CYS A 197 -4.72 -3.82 -0.70
C CYS A 197 -5.33 -4.57 0.48
N LEU A 198 -5.86 -5.76 0.19
CA LEU A 198 -6.36 -6.71 1.18
C LEU A 198 -5.29 -7.77 1.54
N ASN A 199 -4.36 -8.04 0.63
CA ASN A 199 -3.38 -9.13 0.68
C ASN A 199 -2.03 -8.73 1.29
N LYS A 200 -2.05 -7.87 2.31
CA LYS A 200 -0.89 -7.45 3.10
C LYS A 200 -1.21 -7.61 4.58
N GLY A 201 -1.05 -6.59 5.40
CA GLY A 201 -1.36 -6.65 6.83
C GLY A 201 -2.76 -7.14 7.19
N LEU A 202 -3.73 -7.02 6.28
CA LEU A 202 -5.08 -7.57 6.46
C LEU A 202 -5.17 -9.10 6.27
N GLY A 203 -4.15 -9.75 5.71
CA GLY A 203 -4.02 -11.21 5.67
C GLY A 203 -4.79 -11.94 4.57
N CYS A 204 -5.45 -11.25 3.65
CA CYS A 204 -6.10 -11.93 2.52
C CYS A 204 -5.06 -12.57 1.58
N PRO A 205 -5.36 -13.71 0.95
CA PRO A 205 -4.42 -14.37 0.03
C PRO A 205 -4.16 -13.55 -1.22
N ILE A 206 -5.17 -12.85 -1.72
CA ILE A 206 -5.12 -11.96 -2.89
C ILE A 206 -6.12 -10.81 -2.70
N GLY A 207 -6.02 -9.78 -3.50
CA GLY A 207 -7.07 -8.80 -3.72
C GLY A 207 -6.72 -7.39 -3.31
N SER A 208 -7.39 -6.48 -3.98
CA SER A 208 -7.38 -5.04 -3.72
C SER A 208 -8.77 -4.48 -4.04
N ILE A 209 -9.10 -3.35 -3.44
CA ILE A 209 -10.36 -2.64 -3.71
C ILE A 209 -10.00 -1.26 -4.27
N LEU A 210 -10.61 -0.89 -5.39
CA LEU A 210 -10.56 0.45 -5.93
C LEU A 210 -11.88 1.17 -5.61
N LEU A 211 -11.78 2.32 -5.00
CA LEU A 211 -12.90 3.14 -4.53
C LEU A 211 -12.99 4.43 -5.35
N GLY A 212 -14.19 4.96 -5.54
CA GLY A 212 -14.41 6.22 -6.25
C GLY A 212 -15.90 6.54 -6.43
N SER A 213 -16.17 7.54 -7.28
CA SER A 213 -17.54 7.85 -7.68
C SER A 213 -18.16 6.72 -8.52
N GLN A 214 -19.48 6.64 -8.57
CA GLN A 214 -20.20 5.66 -9.40
C GLN A 214 -19.78 5.76 -10.88
N ALA A 215 -19.61 6.98 -11.40
CA ALA A 215 -19.18 7.23 -12.77
C ALA A 215 -17.75 6.73 -13.02
N PHE A 216 -16.84 6.97 -12.06
CA PHE A 216 -15.47 6.49 -12.11
C PHE A 216 -15.42 4.96 -12.10
N ILE A 217 -16.09 4.30 -11.16
CA ILE A 217 -16.11 2.83 -11.02
C ILE A 217 -16.76 2.16 -12.24
N LYS A 218 -17.76 2.77 -12.85
CA LYS A 218 -18.35 2.26 -14.10
C LYS A 218 -17.30 2.19 -15.23
N ARG A 219 -16.44 3.19 -15.37
CA ARG A 219 -15.32 3.18 -16.33
C ARG A 219 -14.24 2.19 -15.89
N ALA A 220 -13.87 2.19 -14.62
CA ALA A 220 -12.88 1.30 -14.02
C ALA A 220 -13.21 -0.19 -14.27
N ARG A 221 -14.48 -0.58 -14.16
CA ARG A 221 -14.95 -1.96 -14.43
C ARG A 221 -14.67 -2.40 -15.87
N ARG A 222 -14.77 -1.50 -16.84
CA ARG A 222 -14.40 -1.77 -18.25
C ARG A 222 -12.88 -1.96 -18.40
N VAL A 223 -12.09 -1.08 -17.77
CA VAL A 223 -10.62 -1.19 -17.79
C VAL A 223 -10.16 -2.46 -17.08
N ARG A 224 -10.77 -2.82 -15.93
CA ARG A 224 -10.50 -4.10 -15.25
C ARG A 224 -10.68 -5.29 -16.19
N LYS A 225 -11.74 -5.29 -17.01
CA LYS A 225 -11.98 -6.36 -17.99
C LYS A 225 -10.87 -6.44 -19.04
N VAL A 226 -10.42 -5.29 -19.55
CA VAL A 226 -9.32 -5.23 -20.55
C VAL A 226 -8.02 -5.74 -19.95
N PHE A 227 -7.73 -5.43 -18.67
CA PHE A 227 -6.53 -5.89 -17.96
C PHE A 227 -6.61 -7.36 -17.48
N GLY A 228 -7.68 -8.09 -17.83
CA GLY A 228 -7.83 -9.50 -17.46
C GLY A 228 -8.37 -9.76 -16.04
N GLY A 229 -8.75 -8.70 -15.30
CA GLY A 229 -9.22 -8.80 -13.92
C GLY A 229 -10.72 -9.11 -13.77
N GLY A 230 -11.44 -9.40 -14.86
CA GLY A 230 -12.84 -9.85 -14.81
C GLY A 230 -12.91 -11.34 -14.45
N MET A 231 -12.76 -11.64 -13.19
CA MET A 231 -12.90 -12.99 -12.64
C MET A 231 -14.39 -13.42 -12.66
N ARG A 232 -14.65 -14.72 -12.52
CA ARG A 232 -16.01 -15.25 -12.51
C ARG A 232 -16.49 -15.41 -11.06
N GLN A 233 -16.30 -16.55 -10.44
CA GLN A 233 -16.70 -16.83 -9.05
C GLN A 233 -15.67 -16.25 -8.07
N ALA A 234 -15.47 -14.95 -8.11
CA ALA A 234 -14.50 -14.24 -7.27
C ALA A 234 -14.93 -14.11 -5.80
N GLY A 235 -16.18 -14.44 -5.50
CA GLY A 235 -16.75 -14.44 -4.16
C GLY A 235 -15.99 -15.30 -3.16
N PHE A 236 -15.34 -16.39 -3.60
CA PHE A 236 -14.45 -17.15 -2.72
C PHE A 236 -13.34 -16.27 -2.14
N MET A 237 -12.66 -15.48 -2.98
CA MET A 237 -11.59 -14.59 -2.54
C MET A 237 -12.13 -13.33 -1.86
N ALA A 238 -13.28 -12.82 -2.33
CA ALA A 238 -13.94 -11.66 -1.73
C ALA A 238 -14.39 -11.93 -0.29
N ALA A 239 -14.76 -13.16 0.06
CA ALA A 239 -15.11 -13.55 1.42
C ALA A 239 -13.96 -13.32 2.41
N CYS A 240 -12.71 -13.55 1.99
CA CYS A 240 -11.54 -13.21 2.78
C CYS A 240 -11.49 -11.69 3.05
N GLY A 241 -11.81 -10.87 2.04
CA GLY A 241 -11.88 -9.41 2.18
C GLY A 241 -12.97 -8.96 3.14
N VAL A 242 -14.17 -9.56 3.06
CA VAL A 242 -15.28 -9.32 4.01
C VAL A 242 -14.85 -9.65 5.44
N TYR A 243 -14.19 -10.79 5.63
CA TYR A 243 -13.66 -11.18 6.93
C TYR A 243 -12.61 -10.18 7.45
N ALA A 244 -11.66 -9.83 6.59
CA ALA A 244 -10.56 -8.94 6.93
C ALA A 244 -11.02 -7.53 7.34
N LEU A 245 -11.96 -6.95 6.60
CA LEU A 245 -12.52 -5.63 6.93
C LEU A 245 -13.27 -5.62 8.27
N LYS A 246 -13.86 -6.76 8.68
CA LYS A 246 -14.56 -6.88 9.95
C LYS A 246 -13.64 -7.14 11.14
N ASN A 247 -12.52 -7.85 10.94
CA ASN A 247 -11.77 -8.44 12.05
C ASN A 247 -10.31 -8.01 12.13
N ASN A 248 -9.67 -7.63 11.00
CA ASN A 248 -8.21 -7.51 10.94
C ASN A 248 -7.67 -6.07 10.94
N ILE A 249 -8.54 -5.04 10.90
CA ILE A 249 -8.07 -3.65 10.83
C ILE A 249 -7.41 -3.24 12.17
N ILE A 250 -8.10 -3.39 13.30
CA ILE A 250 -7.60 -2.95 14.60
C ILE A 250 -6.36 -3.71 15.04
N ARG A 251 -6.25 -5.00 14.68
CA ARG A 251 -5.08 -5.79 15.04
C ARG A 251 -3.75 -5.31 14.40
N LEU A 252 -3.81 -4.43 13.39
CA LEU A 252 -2.60 -3.82 12.83
C LEU A 252 -1.81 -3.02 13.88
N GLU A 253 -2.46 -2.58 14.96
CA GLU A 253 -1.78 -1.93 16.08
C GLU A 253 -0.69 -2.84 16.69
N GLN A 254 -0.96 -4.15 16.80
CA GLN A 254 0.03 -5.11 17.28
C GLN A 254 1.25 -5.20 16.38
N ASP A 255 1.08 -5.12 15.05
CA ASP A 255 2.21 -5.09 14.11
C ASP A 255 3.07 -3.83 14.33
N HIS A 256 2.44 -2.70 14.63
CA HIS A 256 3.14 -1.45 14.92
C HIS A 256 3.90 -1.51 16.25
N GLU A 257 3.31 -2.10 17.29
CA GLU A 257 3.97 -2.31 18.59
C GLU A 257 5.18 -3.22 18.44
N ASN A 258 5.01 -4.36 17.78
CA ASN A 258 6.08 -5.31 17.49
C ASN A 258 7.23 -4.64 16.70
N ALA A 259 6.88 -3.78 15.73
CA ALA A 259 7.87 -3.04 14.94
C ALA A 259 8.68 -2.06 15.81
N ARG A 260 8.02 -1.30 16.69
CA ARG A 260 8.69 -0.39 17.62
C ARG A 260 9.58 -1.13 18.60
N GLU A 261 9.13 -2.25 19.12
CA GLU A 261 9.89 -3.08 20.06
C GLU A 261 11.18 -3.63 19.42
N ILE A 262 11.09 -4.23 18.23
CA ILE A 262 12.26 -4.72 17.49
C ILE A 262 13.21 -3.56 17.18
N ALA A 263 12.71 -2.42 16.71
CA ALA A 263 13.53 -1.25 16.40
C ALA A 263 14.28 -0.71 17.62
N SER A 264 13.64 -0.69 18.80
CA SER A 264 14.26 -0.26 20.07
C SER A 264 15.45 -1.14 20.51
N ASN A 265 15.52 -2.37 20.01
CA ASN A 265 16.63 -3.28 20.25
C ASN A 265 17.68 -3.23 19.13
N LEU A 266 17.27 -3.06 17.87
CA LEU A 266 18.19 -2.88 16.74
C LEU A 266 19.15 -1.69 16.95
N ILE A 267 18.67 -0.57 17.46
CA ILE A 267 19.51 0.63 17.65
C ILE A 267 20.63 0.42 18.69
N LYS A 268 20.53 -0.60 19.53
CA LYS A 268 21.54 -0.94 20.54
C LYS A 268 22.71 -1.76 19.98
N THR A 269 22.60 -2.24 18.75
CA THR A 269 23.60 -3.13 18.13
C THR A 269 24.75 -2.34 17.51
N THR A 270 25.91 -2.97 17.40
CA THR A 270 27.11 -2.35 16.81
C THR A 270 27.04 -2.25 15.28
N PHE A 271 26.16 -2.99 14.64
CA PHE A 271 25.99 -2.99 13.19
C PHE A 271 24.92 -2.03 12.69
N THR A 272 24.16 -1.37 13.58
CA THR A 272 23.13 -0.39 13.22
C THR A 272 23.64 1.04 13.38
N ALA A 273 23.71 1.79 12.27
CA ALA A 273 24.07 3.20 12.25
C ALA A 273 22.88 4.13 12.60
N GLY A 274 21.69 3.74 12.17
CA GLY A 274 20.47 4.51 12.39
C GLY A 274 19.22 3.73 11.96
N ILE A 275 18.06 4.23 12.39
CA ILE A 275 16.75 3.65 12.03
C ILE A 275 15.85 4.79 11.59
N LEU A 276 15.15 4.64 10.45
CA LEU A 276 14.11 5.57 10.08
C LEU A 276 12.99 5.55 11.13
N PRO A 277 12.33 6.69 11.41
CA PRO A 277 11.19 6.71 12.33
C PRO A 277 10.18 5.62 12.01
N VAL A 278 9.92 4.72 12.97
CA VAL A 278 8.97 3.60 12.83
C VAL A 278 7.58 4.11 13.17
N GLU A 279 6.82 4.44 12.13
CA GLU A 279 5.46 4.97 12.28
C GLU A 279 4.40 3.86 12.23
N THR A 280 4.69 2.77 11.51
CA THR A 280 3.77 1.62 11.32
C THR A 280 4.53 0.29 11.41
N ASN A 281 4.20 -0.66 10.54
CA ASN A 281 4.72 -2.03 10.56
C ASN A 281 6.05 -2.23 9.81
N ILE A 282 6.69 -1.17 9.31
CA ILE A 282 7.93 -1.25 8.52
C ILE A 282 9.09 -0.66 9.31
N ILE A 283 10.18 -1.42 9.41
CA ILE A 283 11.45 -1.00 9.98
C ILE A 283 12.48 -0.92 8.84
N ILE A 284 13.09 0.24 8.65
CA ILE A 284 14.26 0.41 7.78
C ILE A 284 15.41 0.91 8.63
N PHE A 285 16.51 0.15 8.65
CA PHE A 285 17.69 0.53 9.41
C PHE A 285 18.93 0.55 8.53
N GLU A 286 19.79 1.51 8.84
CA GLU A 286 21.08 1.73 8.19
C GLU A 286 22.16 0.90 8.86
N ILE A 287 23.01 0.30 8.05
CA ILE A 287 24.11 -0.55 8.50
C ILE A 287 25.36 0.26 8.71
N GLN A 288 25.95 0.10 9.89
CA GLN A 288 27.22 0.73 10.30
C GLN A 288 28.42 0.12 9.55
N PRO A 289 29.29 0.92 8.89
CA PRO A 289 30.55 0.42 8.37
C PRO A 289 31.42 -0.22 9.49
N PRO A 290 32.18 -1.31 9.20
CA PRO A 290 32.48 -1.84 7.86
C PRO A 290 31.46 -2.87 7.34
N TYR A 291 30.38 -3.10 8.01
CA TYR A 291 29.36 -4.07 7.61
C TYR A 291 28.57 -3.60 6.37
N HIS A 292 27.95 -4.55 5.69
CA HIS A 292 27.06 -4.31 4.54
C HIS A 292 25.70 -4.97 4.75
N ALA A 293 24.64 -4.40 4.20
CA ALA A 293 23.28 -4.90 4.35
C ALA A 293 23.11 -6.37 3.94
N ALA A 294 23.82 -6.82 2.90
CA ALA A 294 23.79 -8.21 2.47
C ALA A 294 24.41 -9.18 3.51
N GLN A 295 25.50 -8.78 4.20
CA GLN A 295 26.12 -9.58 5.27
C GLN A 295 25.20 -9.70 6.46
N VAL A 296 24.58 -8.59 6.90
CA VAL A 296 23.63 -8.57 8.00
C VAL A 296 22.41 -9.45 7.66
N ALA A 297 21.87 -9.34 6.45
CA ALA A 297 20.77 -10.18 6.00
C ALA A 297 21.14 -11.67 5.94
N ALA A 298 22.37 -12.01 5.55
CA ALA A 298 22.89 -13.38 5.56
C ALA A 298 22.99 -13.93 6.98
N ALA A 299 23.53 -13.15 7.93
CA ALA A 299 23.64 -13.54 9.34
C ALA A 299 22.26 -13.78 9.98
N PHE A 300 21.25 -12.93 9.68
CA PHE A 300 19.86 -13.19 10.08
C PHE A 300 19.31 -14.48 9.48
N LYS A 301 19.59 -14.72 8.18
CA LYS A 301 19.11 -15.92 7.49
C LYS A 301 19.69 -17.22 8.10
N GLU A 302 20.93 -17.23 8.56
CA GLU A 302 21.55 -18.38 9.29
C GLU A 302 20.79 -18.69 10.59
N LYS A 303 20.14 -17.69 11.19
CA LYS A 303 19.23 -17.82 12.33
C LYS A 303 17.77 -18.04 11.93
N ASN A 304 17.49 -18.39 10.67
CA ASN A 304 16.14 -18.55 10.12
C ASN A 304 15.25 -17.29 10.25
N ILE A 305 15.82 -16.10 10.31
CA ILE A 305 15.11 -14.83 10.23
C ILE A 305 15.35 -14.25 8.83
N LEU A 306 14.25 -14.05 8.07
CA LEU A 306 14.33 -13.56 6.71
C LEU A 306 14.04 -12.07 6.67
N VAL A 307 14.99 -11.29 6.14
CA VAL A 307 14.89 -9.83 5.97
C VAL A 307 15.33 -9.44 4.55
N ILE A 308 15.07 -8.22 4.11
CA ILE A 308 15.44 -7.77 2.76
C ILE A 308 16.47 -6.63 2.82
N PRO A 309 17.68 -6.80 2.26
CA PRO A 309 18.54 -5.66 1.96
C PRO A 309 17.90 -4.86 0.80
N ILE A 310 17.62 -3.59 1.03
CA ILE A 310 16.98 -2.69 0.06
C ILE A 310 17.94 -1.72 -0.63
N SER A 311 19.16 -1.67 -0.12
CA SER A 311 20.32 -0.98 -0.69
C SER A 311 21.61 -1.61 -0.13
N PRO A 312 22.81 -1.21 -0.57
CA PRO A 312 24.06 -1.68 0.03
C PRO A 312 24.19 -1.39 1.53
N THR A 313 23.48 -0.34 2.02
CA THR A 313 23.57 0.15 3.41
C THR A 313 22.28 0.01 4.21
N HIS A 314 21.18 -0.41 3.63
CA HIS A 314 19.89 -0.47 4.35
C HIS A 314 19.24 -1.84 4.27
N VAL A 315 18.69 -2.27 5.40
CA VAL A 315 17.85 -3.48 5.53
C VAL A 315 16.45 -3.07 5.93
N ARG A 316 15.47 -3.79 5.38
CA ARG A 316 14.04 -3.62 5.71
C ARG A 316 13.50 -4.88 6.37
N MET A 317 12.72 -4.68 7.43
CA MET A 317 11.84 -5.68 8.06
C MET A 317 10.39 -5.18 8.00
N VAL A 318 9.44 -6.11 7.84
CA VAL A 318 8.01 -5.79 7.81
C VAL A 318 7.28 -6.75 8.73
N LEU A 319 6.56 -6.22 9.72
CA LEU A 319 5.73 -6.98 10.67
C LEU A 319 4.37 -7.25 10.04
N HIS A 320 3.78 -8.40 10.37
CA HIS A 320 2.49 -8.82 9.82
C HIS A 320 1.82 -9.89 10.69
N LEU A 321 0.59 -10.25 10.34
CA LEU A 321 -0.32 -11.14 11.07
C LEU A 321 0.31 -12.45 11.58
N ASP A 322 1.23 -13.06 10.82
CA ASP A 322 1.81 -14.36 11.17
C ASP A 322 2.92 -14.24 12.24
N ILE A 323 3.32 -13.00 12.59
CA ILE A 323 4.43 -12.79 13.55
C ILE A 323 3.86 -12.81 14.97
N THR A 324 4.12 -13.91 15.67
CA THR A 324 3.68 -14.12 17.07
C THR A 324 4.63 -13.42 18.07
N ALA A 325 4.16 -13.20 19.30
CA ALA A 325 4.99 -12.66 20.38
C ALA A 325 6.28 -13.46 20.58
N GLY A 326 6.21 -14.79 20.60
CA GLY A 326 7.40 -15.64 20.73
C GLY A 326 8.37 -15.52 19.53
N MET A 327 7.88 -15.14 18.33
CA MET A 327 8.75 -14.82 17.21
C MET A 327 9.43 -13.45 17.41
N VAL A 328 8.73 -12.47 17.97
CA VAL A 328 9.30 -11.15 18.31
C VAL A 328 10.42 -11.32 19.33
N ASP A 329 10.18 -12.05 20.42
CA ASP A 329 11.19 -12.37 21.44
C ASP A 329 12.42 -13.04 20.80
N TYR A 330 12.20 -14.03 19.93
CA TYR A 330 13.28 -14.72 19.22
C TYR A 330 14.09 -13.78 18.31
N VAL A 331 13.42 -12.86 17.60
CA VAL A 331 14.10 -11.85 16.78
C VAL A 331 14.94 -10.93 17.64
N ILE A 332 14.41 -10.44 18.76
CA ILE A 332 15.11 -9.56 19.69
C ILE A 332 16.33 -10.25 20.30
N ASP A 333 16.18 -11.47 20.79
CA ASP A 333 17.30 -12.26 21.34
C ASP A 333 18.38 -12.47 20.28
N THR A 334 17.98 -12.76 19.04
CA THR A 334 18.92 -12.90 17.92
C THR A 334 19.64 -11.59 17.63
N ILE A 335 18.93 -10.47 17.54
CA ILE A 335 19.51 -9.14 17.30
C ILE A 335 20.61 -8.81 18.32
N LEU A 336 20.33 -9.03 19.61
CA LEU A 336 21.24 -8.69 20.69
C LEU A 336 22.49 -9.59 20.74
N ASN A 337 22.42 -10.79 20.17
CA ASN A 337 23.50 -11.79 20.18
C ASN A 337 24.10 -12.03 18.79
N LEU A 338 23.69 -11.30 17.75
CA LEU A 338 24.14 -11.51 16.39
C LEU A 338 25.60 -11.09 16.23
N GLN A 339 26.42 -12.04 15.81
CA GLN A 339 27.81 -11.81 15.40
C GLN A 339 27.85 -11.76 13.86
N ILE A 340 28.46 -10.73 13.32
CA ILE A 340 28.53 -10.47 11.87
C ILE A 340 29.99 -10.45 11.43
#